data_6b7d8b60121f8922b4e93ad8ac811b6e
#
_entry.id   6b7d8b60121f8922b4e93ad8ac811b6e
#
_cell.length_a   1.000
_cell.length_b   1.000
_cell.length_c   1.000
_cell.angle_alpha   90.00
_cell.angle_beta   90.00
_cell.angle_gamma   90.00
#
_symmetry.space_group_name_H-M   'P 1'
#
loop_
_entity.id
_entity.type
_entity.pdbx_description
1 polymer ?
#
loop_
_entity_poly.entity_id
_entity_poly.type
_entity_poly.pdbx_seq_one_letter_code
_entity_poly.pdbx_strand_id
1 'polypeptide(L)'
;AASKGAVSQLARWLATTLAPEVRVNSISPGGVFRNQDPAFVERYSERTPLARMATEDDIAGPVLFLASDLSRYITGHDLVVDGGFSVW
;
A
#
# COMPACT_ATOMS: atom_id res chain seq x y z
N ALA A 1 -0.46 12.07 -4.85
CA ALA A 1 0.07 13.26 -4.20
C ALA A 1 1.59 13.21 -4.10
N ALA A 2 2.21 14.38 -3.95
CA ALA A 2 3.67 14.50 -3.88
C ALA A 2 4.28 13.70 -2.72
N SER A 3 3.58 13.62 -1.59
CA SER A 3 4.05 12.88 -0.41
C SER A 3 4.15 11.38 -0.67
N LYS A 4 3.22 10.80 -1.43
CA LYS A 4 3.29 9.39 -1.80
C LYS A 4 4.47 9.12 -2.72
N GLY A 5 4.69 9.99 -3.70
CA GLY A 5 5.86 9.89 -4.57
C GLY A 5 7.15 9.99 -3.80
N ALA A 6 7.22 10.88 -2.81
CA ALA A 6 8.42 11.04 -1.98
C ALA A 6 8.74 9.79 -1.18
N VAL A 7 7.73 9.15 -0.56
CA VAL A 7 7.93 7.91 0.20
C VAL A 7 8.43 6.79 -0.70
N SER A 8 7.83 6.62 -1.87
CA SER A 8 8.23 5.61 -2.84
C SER A 8 9.67 5.80 -3.31
N GLN A 9 10.08 7.04 -3.59
CA GLN A 9 11.44 7.35 -4.00
C GLN A 9 12.44 7.14 -2.86
N LEU A 10 12.07 7.52 -1.64
CA LEU A 10 12.92 7.27 -0.47
C LEU A 10 13.15 5.77 -0.29
N ALA A 11 12.09 4.96 -0.41
CA ALA A 11 12.21 3.51 -0.30
C ALA A 11 13.16 2.95 -1.35
N ARG A 12 13.08 3.42 -2.59
CA ARG A 12 14.00 2.99 -3.66
C ARG A 12 15.45 3.32 -3.33
N TRP A 13 15.69 4.54 -2.87
CA TRP A 13 17.04 4.96 -2.52
C TRP A 13 17.59 4.13 -1.36
N LEU A 14 16.80 3.93 -0.31
CA LEU A 14 17.19 3.11 0.83
C LEU A 14 17.42 1.65 0.42
N ALA A 15 16.59 1.12 -0.47
CA ALA A 15 16.74 -0.26 -0.95
C ALA A 15 18.09 -0.49 -1.59
N THR A 16 18.54 0.44 -2.44
CA THR A 16 19.85 0.32 -3.09
C THR A 16 21.00 0.59 -2.12
N THR A 17 20.81 1.53 -1.21
CA THR A 17 21.85 1.93 -0.26
C THR A 17 22.11 0.86 0.80
N LEU A 18 21.06 0.17 1.25
CA LEU A 18 21.16 -0.81 2.34
C LEU A 18 21.28 -2.25 1.84
N ALA A 19 21.21 -2.46 0.53
CA ALA A 19 21.39 -3.79 -0.03
C ALA A 19 22.85 -4.24 0.16
N PRO A 20 23.10 -5.55 0.29
CA PRO A 20 22.14 -6.65 0.33
C PRO A 20 21.60 -6.97 1.72
N GLU A 21 22.04 -6.28 2.77
CA GLU A 21 21.74 -6.65 4.16
C GLU A 21 20.30 -6.35 4.57
N VAL A 22 19.70 -5.30 3.99
CA VAL A 22 18.35 -4.86 4.37
C VAL A 22 17.51 -4.66 3.11
N ARG A 23 16.32 -5.21 3.12
CA ARG A 23 15.29 -4.93 2.11
C ARG A 23 14.42 -3.77 2.55
N VAL A 24 14.06 -2.90 1.64
CA VAL A 24 13.20 -1.76 1.91
C VAL A 24 12.11 -1.69 0.86
N ASN A 25 10.88 -1.74 1.30
CA ASN A 25 9.71 -1.65 0.45
C ASN A 25 8.72 -0.66 1.04
N SER A 26 7.78 -0.19 0.24
CA SER A 26 6.72 0.69 0.71
C SER A 26 5.36 0.11 0.38
N ILE A 27 4.34 0.63 1.05
CA ILE A 27 2.95 0.28 0.79
C ILE A 27 2.20 1.56 0.51
N SER A 28 1.39 1.54 -0.55
CA SER A 28 0.46 2.62 -0.89
C SER A 28 -0.96 2.10 -0.66
N PRO A 29 -1.53 2.34 0.53
CA PRO A 29 -2.88 1.88 0.81
C PRO A 29 -3.92 2.78 0.16
N GLY A 30 -5.08 2.22 -0.13
CA GLY A 30 -6.27 2.99 -0.48
C GLY A 30 -6.97 3.53 0.76
N GLY A 31 -8.23 3.90 0.60
CA GLY A 31 -9.03 4.38 1.72
C GLY A 31 -9.34 3.28 2.72
N VAL A 32 -8.94 3.50 3.97
CA VAL A 32 -9.25 2.59 5.07
C VAL A 32 -10.50 3.10 5.80
N PHE A 33 -11.44 2.21 6.05
CA PHE A 33 -12.68 2.58 6.74
C PHE A 33 -12.38 3.02 8.17
N ARG A 34 -12.85 4.23 8.52
CA ARG A 34 -12.69 4.84 9.84
C ARG A 34 -13.98 5.52 10.29
N ASN A 35 -15.11 4.90 9.99
CA ASN A 35 -16.44 5.47 10.30
C ASN A 35 -16.69 6.84 9.66
N GLN A 36 -16.19 7.04 8.43
CA GLN A 36 -16.47 8.23 7.66
C GLN A 36 -17.98 8.33 7.35
N ASP A 37 -18.41 9.52 6.93
CA ASP A 37 -19.79 9.75 6.51
C ASP A 37 -20.26 8.65 5.55
N PRO A 38 -21.42 8.03 5.80
CA PRO A 38 -21.93 6.95 4.93
C PRO A 38 -22.00 7.33 3.44
N ALA A 39 -22.33 8.58 3.13
CA ALA A 39 -22.38 9.03 1.73
C ALA A 39 -21.00 9.00 1.09
N PHE A 40 -19.95 9.36 1.84
CA PHE A 40 -18.57 9.27 1.37
C PHE A 40 -18.17 7.81 1.14
N VAL A 41 -18.49 6.94 2.10
CA VAL A 41 -18.15 5.50 2.01
C VAL A 41 -18.81 4.88 0.78
N GLU A 42 -20.08 5.23 0.53
CA GLU A 42 -20.80 4.73 -0.64
C GLU A 42 -20.13 5.18 -1.94
N ARG A 43 -19.82 6.46 -2.07
CA ARG A 43 -19.17 6.99 -3.28
C ARG A 43 -17.81 6.38 -3.49
N TYR A 44 -17.02 6.22 -2.43
CA TYR A 44 -15.70 5.60 -2.51
C TYR A 44 -15.81 4.15 -2.96
N SER A 45 -16.74 3.41 -2.37
CA SER A 45 -16.96 2.00 -2.69
C SER A 45 -17.40 1.79 -4.13
N GLU A 46 -18.24 2.68 -4.66
CA GLU A 46 -18.67 2.62 -6.06
C GLU A 46 -17.51 2.81 -7.03
N ARG A 47 -16.49 3.57 -6.67
CA ARG A 47 -15.30 3.82 -7.49
C ARG A 47 -14.22 2.76 -7.31
N THR A 48 -14.40 1.87 -6.38
CA THR A 48 -13.40 0.84 -6.07
C THR A 48 -13.81 -0.48 -6.73
N PRO A 49 -12.98 -1.08 -7.58
CA PRO A 49 -13.32 -2.37 -8.20
C PRO A 49 -13.74 -3.44 -7.22
N LEU A 50 -13.11 -3.52 -6.04
CA LEU A 50 -13.54 -4.50 -5.03
C LEU A 50 -14.74 -4.03 -4.21
N ALA A 51 -15.32 -2.87 -4.54
CA ALA A 51 -16.62 -2.37 -4.07
C ALA A 51 -16.68 -2.12 -2.55
N ARG A 52 -15.56 -1.82 -1.94
CA ARG A 52 -15.51 -1.48 -0.51
C ARG A 52 -14.24 -0.73 -0.16
N MET A 53 -14.26 -0.04 0.97
CA MET A 53 -13.05 0.49 1.58
C MET A 53 -12.26 -0.64 2.25
N ALA A 54 -10.98 -0.40 2.49
CA ALA A 54 -10.14 -1.37 3.17
C ALA A 54 -10.45 -1.44 4.66
N THR A 55 -10.20 -2.60 5.24
CA THR A 55 -10.11 -2.77 6.68
C THR A 55 -8.64 -2.74 7.11
N GLU A 56 -8.40 -2.67 8.42
CA GLU A 56 -7.02 -2.74 8.92
C GLU A 56 -6.34 -4.05 8.53
N ASP A 57 -7.07 -5.16 8.53
CA ASP A 57 -6.53 -6.46 8.15
C ASP A 57 -6.10 -6.51 6.68
N ASP A 58 -6.79 -5.76 5.81
CA ASP A 58 -6.42 -5.68 4.40
C ASP A 58 -5.03 -5.08 4.22
N ILE A 59 -4.58 -4.24 5.15
CA ILE A 59 -3.26 -3.62 5.12
C ILE A 59 -2.25 -4.46 5.90
N ALA A 60 -2.64 -5.04 7.01
CA ALA A 60 -1.75 -5.84 7.85
C ALA A 60 -1.17 -7.04 7.11
N GLY A 61 -1.97 -7.73 6.30
CA GLY A 61 -1.51 -8.88 5.52
C GLY A 61 -0.35 -8.53 4.59
N PRO A 62 -0.50 -7.53 3.72
CA PRO A 62 0.61 -7.07 2.87
C PRO A 62 1.84 -6.63 3.64
N VAL A 63 1.69 -5.95 4.79
CA VAL A 63 2.83 -5.57 5.64
C VAL A 63 3.57 -6.81 6.12
N LEU A 64 2.84 -7.80 6.63
CA LEU A 64 3.43 -9.05 7.10
C LEU A 64 4.13 -9.81 5.96
N PHE A 65 3.54 -9.81 4.77
CA PHE A 65 4.16 -10.41 3.60
C PHE A 65 5.51 -9.77 3.30
N LEU A 66 5.55 -8.44 3.23
CA LEU A 66 6.79 -7.72 2.92
C LEU A 66 7.84 -7.85 4.03
N ALA A 67 7.42 -8.05 5.28
CA ALA A 67 8.32 -8.23 6.42
C ALA A 67 8.81 -9.67 6.58
N SER A 68 8.26 -10.61 5.82
CA SER A 68 8.55 -12.03 5.96
C SER A 68 9.51 -12.53 4.88
N ASP A 69 10.01 -13.76 5.06
CA ASP A 69 10.84 -14.43 4.07
C ASP A 69 10.09 -14.77 2.77
N LEU A 70 8.76 -14.71 2.79
CA LEU A 70 7.97 -14.91 1.58
C LEU A 70 8.28 -13.88 0.51
N SER A 71 8.77 -12.71 0.91
CA SER A 71 9.14 -11.62 -0.02
C SER A 71 10.65 -11.41 -0.09
N ARG A 72 11.44 -12.42 0.20
CA ARG A 72 12.90 -12.28 0.36
C ARG A 72 13.64 -11.81 -0.88
N TYR A 73 13.05 -11.89 -2.06
CA TYR A 73 13.66 -11.37 -3.29
C TYR A 73 13.03 -10.08 -3.77
N ILE A 74 12.31 -9.37 -2.88
CA ILE A 74 11.61 -8.11 -3.19
C ILE A 74 12.25 -6.99 -2.38
N THR A 75 12.80 -5.99 -3.06
CA THR A 75 13.26 -4.76 -2.44
C THR A 75 13.07 -3.60 -3.41
N GLY A 76 12.84 -2.40 -2.89
CA GLY A 76 12.60 -1.21 -3.70
C GLY A 76 11.23 -1.16 -4.34
N HIS A 77 10.30 -2.01 -3.90
CA HIS A 77 8.97 -2.12 -4.48
C HIS A 77 7.95 -1.31 -3.68
N ASP A 78 7.03 -0.66 -4.40
CA ASP A 78 5.84 -0.05 -3.78
C ASP A 78 4.64 -0.94 -4.07
N LEU A 79 4.08 -1.53 -3.01
CA LEU A 79 2.93 -2.42 -3.12
C LEU A 79 1.65 -1.62 -2.94
N VAL A 80 0.87 -1.52 -4.01
CA VAL A 80 -0.42 -0.81 -3.98
C VAL A 80 -1.48 -1.75 -3.43
N VAL A 81 -2.18 -1.31 -2.38
CA VAL A 81 -3.21 -2.10 -1.69
C VAL A 81 -4.46 -1.23 -1.57
N ASP A 82 -5.22 -1.14 -2.65
CA ASP A 82 -6.31 -0.17 -2.77
C ASP A 82 -7.60 -0.72 -3.39
N GLY A 83 -7.73 -2.04 -3.45
CA GLY A 83 -8.92 -2.65 -4.04
C GLY A 83 -9.11 -2.38 -5.53
N GLY A 84 -8.06 -1.91 -6.20
CA GLY A 84 -8.10 -1.57 -7.61
C GLY A 84 -8.43 -0.11 -7.89
N PHE A 85 -8.59 0.73 -6.87
CA PHE A 85 -9.01 2.12 -7.04
C PHE A 85 -8.15 2.88 -8.06
N SER A 86 -6.85 2.68 -8.07
CA SER A 86 -5.92 3.40 -8.96
C SER A 86 -5.78 2.80 -10.36
N VAL A 87 -6.51 1.73 -10.66
CA VAL A 87 -6.39 1.04 -11.95
C VAL A 87 -7.03 1.82 -13.09
N TRP A 88 -8.06 2.63 -12.82
CA TRP A 88 -8.70 3.47 -13.84
C TRP A 88 -8.53 4.97 -13.71
#